data_24370fe778d4bdd885ff0766a57f56e1
#
_entry.id   24370fe778d4bdd885ff0766a57f56e1
#
_cell.length_a   1.000
_cell.length_b   1.000
_cell.length_c   1.000
_cell.angle_alpha   90.00
_cell.angle_beta   90.00
_cell.angle_gamma   90.00
#
_symmetry.space_group_name_H-M   'P 1'
#
loop_
_entity.id
_entity.type
_entity.pdbx_description
1 polymer ?
#
loop_
_entity_poly.entity_id
_entity_poly.type
_entity_poly.pdbx_seq_one_letter_code
_entity_poly.pdbx_strand_id
1 'polypeptide(L)'
;MTTENTAPALAAATLAHTTGRVTIPADMDPIVVLGVADQVLRALERGFPHVRFLVTGREISLAGTQADIDVAAGLLEELIGMARRGTALDATAVEQAIGLLGRLTSGEAPTEEILSARGRSIRPKTPGQKAYTDAIDRATVVFGIGPAGTGKTYLAMAQAVRRLLSGEVRRIVLTRPAVEAGENLGFLPGSLTDKIDPYLRPLYDALGDMLDPEALPKLMAAGTIEVAPLAYMRGRTLNDSFIILDEAQNTTVGQMKMFLTRLGFGSKVVVTGDASQIDLPGSQTSGLSVVENILGDIDDIEFC
;
A
#
# COMPACT_ATOMS: atom_id res chain seq x y z
N MET A 1 35.31 -48.32 -35.34
CA MET A 1 34.12 -47.48 -35.47
C MET A 1 34.01 -46.64 -34.21
N THR A 2 34.60 -45.48 -34.25
CA THR A 2 34.69 -44.47 -33.19
C THR A 2 33.54 -43.53 -33.29
N THR A 3 32.68 -43.49 -32.29
CA THR A 3 31.58 -42.50 -32.18
C THR A 3 32.09 -41.35 -31.33
N GLU A 4 32.30 -40.20 -32.00
CA GLU A 4 32.56 -38.92 -31.39
C GLU A 4 31.30 -38.44 -30.64
N ASN A 5 31.48 -38.16 -29.38
CA ASN A 5 30.48 -37.57 -28.51
C ASN A 5 30.72 -36.04 -28.47
N THR A 6 29.94 -35.30 -29.29
CA THR A 6 30.03 -33.85 -29.33
C THR A 6 29.03 -33.25 -28.31
N ALA A 7 29.54 -32.85 -27.16
CA ALA A 7 28.77 -32.04 -26.21
C ALA A 7 28.63 -30.60 -26.72
N PRO A 8 27.43 -29.97 -26.65
CA PRO A 8 27.30 -28.56 -26.99
C PRO A 8 27.91 -27.71 -25.87
N ALA A 9 28.88 -26.90 -26.24
CA ALA A 9 29.44 -25.86 -25.39
C ALA A 9 28.32 -24.82 -25.04
N LEU A 10 27.97 -24.74 -23.77
CA LEU A 10 27.18 -23.60 -23.24
C LEU A 10 28.05 -22.35 -23.40
N ALA A 11 27.67 -21.49 -24.34
CA ALA A 11 28.24 -20.15 -24.45
C ALA A 11 27.76 -19.32 -23.23
N ALA A 12 28.66 -19.16 -22.26
CA ALA A 12 28.48 -18.17 -21.20
C ALA A 12 28.49 -16.79 -21.87
N ALA A 13 27.33 -16.14 -21.95
CA ALA A 13 27.22 -14.76 -22.37
C ALA A 13 27.98 -13.90 -21.33
N THR A 14 29.19 -13.47 -21.68
CA THR A 14 29.97 -12.50 -20.93
C THR A 14 29.22 -11.18 -21.04
N LEU A 15 28.47 -10.81 -19.99
CA LEU A 15 27.87 -9.46 -19.86
C LEU A 15 29.04 -8.47 -19.91
N ALA A 16 29.09 -7.66 -20.96
CA ALA A 16 30.08 -6.59 -21.10
C ALA A 16 29.89 -5.58 -19.95
N HIS A 17 30.78 -5.61 -18.97
CA HIS A 17 30.83 -4.61 -17.95
C HIS A 17 31.34 -3.30 -18.54
N THR A 18 30.48 -2.30 -18.54
CA THR A 18 30.82 -0.93 -18.93
C THR A 18 31.13 -0.10 -17.68
N THR A 19 31.89 0.96 -17.82
CA THR A 19 32.19 1.90 -16.73
C THR A 19 31.64 3.27 -17.06
N GLY A 20 30.86 3.86 -16.14
CA GLY A 20 30.43 5.27 -16.17
C GLY A 20 31.14 6.09 -15.11
N ARG A 21 31.06 7.41 -15.23
CA ARG A 21 31.65 8.36 -14.26
C ARG A 21 30.70 9.52 -14.02
N VAL A 22 30.56 9.90 -12.76
CA VAL A 22 29.85 11.11 -12.33
C VAL A 22 30.82 11.93 -11.46
N THR A 23 30.93 13.22 -11.72
CA THR A 23 31.84 14.09 -10.97
C THR A 23 31.07 15.07 -10.10
N ILE A 24 31.39 15.11 -8.82
CA ILE A 24 30.84 16.10 -7.89
C ILE A 24 31.48 17.45 -8.19
N PRO A 25 30.70 18.52 -8.44
CA PRO A 25 31.22 19.86 -8.75
C PRO A 25 32.22 20.39 -7.72
N ALA A 26 33.21 21.18 -8.17
CA ALA A 26 34.27 21.68 -7.31
C ALA A 26 33.78 22.63 -6.21
N ASP A 27 32.64 23.26 -6.42
CA ASP A 27 31.97 24.18 -5.51
C ASP A 27 31.15 23.48 -4.41
N MET A 28 31.09 22.13 -4.40
CA MET A 28 30.35 21.34 -3.42
C MET A 28 31.27 20.47 -2.57
N ASP A 29 30.92 20.31 -1.29
CA ASP A 29 31.57 19.31 -0.43
C ASP A 29 31.00 17.91 -0.76
N PRO A 30 31.84 16.89 -1.03
CA PRO A 30 31.38 15.52 -1.26
C PRO A 30 30.48 14.96 -0.17
N ILE A 31 30.65 15.36 1.08
CA ILE A 31 29.82 14.94 2.21
C ILE A 31 28.35 15.36 2.02
N VAL A 32 28.10 16.50 1.38
CA VAL A 32 26.73 16.98 1.13
C VAL A 32 25.99 16.07 0.13
N VAL A 33 26.74 15.47 -0.80
CA VAL A 33 26.19 14.55 -1.82
C VAL A 33 26.12 13.11 -1.32
N LEU A 34 27.18 12.65 -0.64
CA LEU A 34 27.30 11.25 -0.20
C LEU A 34 26.64 10.98 1.15
N GLY A 35 26.32 12.04 1.88
CA GLY A 35 25.76 11.99 3.22
C GLY A 35 26.77 11.68 4.31
N VAL A 36 26.39 11.94 5.56
CA VAL A 36 27.22 11.63 6.72
C VAL A 36 27.41 10.11 6.81
N ALA A 37 28.65 9.66 6.99
CA ALA A 37 29.02 8.25 7.02
C ALA A 37 28.56 7.47 5.75
N ASP A 38 28.59 8.11 4.59
CA ASP A 38 28.25 7.53 3.28
C ASP A 38 26.82 6.94 3.21
N GLN A 39 25.88 7.48 3.99
CA GLN A 39 24.51 6.94 4.06
C GLN A 39 23.78 6.99 2.71
N VAL A 40 24.01 8.02 1.90
CA VAL A 40 23.45 8.17 0.55
C VAL A 40 24.09 7.14 -0.39
N LEU A 41 25.40 6.97 -0.35
CA LEU A 41 26.12 5.97 -1.16
C LEU A 41 25.61 4.56 -0.85
N ARG A 42 25.47 4.21 0.43
CA ARG A 42 24.92 2.90 0.84
C ARG A 42 23.47 2.68 0.41
N ALA A 43 22.67 3.75 0.35
CA ALA A 43 21.31 3.66 -0.17
C ALA A 43 21.32 3.41 -1.69
N LEU A 44 22.23 4.03 -2.44
CA LEU A 44 22.44 3.78 -3.86
C LEU A 44 22.91 2.34 -4.12
N GLU A 45 23.89 1.84 -3.35
CA GLU A 45 24.37 0.46 -3.47
C GLU A 45 23.25 -0.58 -3.22
N ARG A 46 22.38 -0.32 -2.24
CA ARG A 46 21.21 -1.19 -1.99
C ARG A 46 20.19 -1.14 -3.14
N GLY A 47 19.98 0.05 -3.71
CA GLY A 47 18.99 0.25 -4.77
C GLY A 47 19.44 -0.24 -6.14
N PHE A 48 20.75 -0.33 -6.38
CA PHE A 48 21.36 -0.81 -7.62
C PHE A 48 22.30 -1.98 -7.38
N PRO A 49 21.81 -3.16 -7.01
CA PRO A 49 22.63 -4.32 -6.61
C PRO A 49 23.53 -4.83 -7.74
N HIS A 50 23.27 -4.45 -9.00
CA HIS A 50 24.05 -4.83 -10.19
C HIS A 50 25.03 -3.75 -10.62
N VAL A 51 25.10 -2.61 -9.92
CA VAL A 51 26.06 -1.53 -10.15
C VAL A 51 27.05 -1.46 -8.99
N ARG A 52 28.33 -1.48 -9.30
CA ARG A 52 29.39 -1.25 -8.32
C ARG A 52 29.76 0.23 -8.32
N PHE A 53 29.70 0.86 -7.17
CA PHE A 53 30.11 2.26 -6.96
C PHE A 53 31.50 2.31 -6.36
N LEU A 54 32.36 3.20 -6.87
CA LEU A 54 33.69 3.48 -6.33
C LEU A 54 33.89 4.99 -6.28
N VAL A 55 34.08 5.52 -5.08
CA VAL A 55 34.30 6.96 -4.86
C VAL A 55 35.79 7.24 -4.68
N THR A 56 36.33 8.12 -5.48
CA THR A 56 37.70 8.57 -5.39
C THR A 56 37.72 10.10 -5.41
N GLY A 57 37.80 10.70 -4.23
CA GLY A 57 37.71 12.15 -4.06
C GLY A 57 36.36 12.70 -4.50
N ARG A 58 36.32 13.36 -5.66
CA ARG A 58 35.10 13.93 -6.26
C ARG A 58 34.53 13.10 -7.41
N GLU A 59 35.19 12.03 -7.79
CA GLU A 59 34.78 11.16 -8.88
C GLU A 59 34.08 9.91 -8.32
N ILE A 60 32.89 9.65 -8.84
CA ILE A 60 32.11 8.43 -8.56
C ILE A 60 32.14 7.57 -9.83
N SER A 61 32.87 6.48 -9.78
CA SER A 61 32.95 5.51 -10.86
C SER A 61 31.86 4.45 -10.68
N LEU A 62 31.17 4.11 -11.76
CA LEU A 62 30.08 3.14 -11.84
C LEU A 62 30.53 1.98 -12.73
N ALA A 63 30.28 0.72 -12.34
CA ALA A 63 30.58 -0.46 -13.14
C ALA A 63 29.40 -1.42 -13.11
N GLY A 64 28.85 -1.78 -14.30
CA GLY A 64 27.68 -2.62 -14.44
C GLY A 64 27.26 -2.78 -15.89
N THR A 65 25.99 -3.10 -16.15
CA THR A 65 25.44 -3.03 -17.51
C THR A 65 25.25 -1.57 -17.94
N GLN A 66 25.28 -1.27 -19.25
CA GLN A 66 25.09 0.09 -19.73
C GLN A 66 23.77 0.70 -19.25
N ALA A 67 22.69 -0.06 -19.30
CA ALA A 67 21.36 0.38 -18.86
C ALA A 67 21.33 0.74 -17.37
N ASP A 68 21.92 -0.10 -16.52
CA ASP A 68 21.96 0.17 -15.07
C ASP A 68 22.83 1.38 -14.74
N ILE A 69 23.95 1.54 -15.46
CA ILE A 69 24.86 2.69 -15.32
C ILE A 69 24.15 3.99 -15.69
N ASP A 70 23.44 4.02 -16.83
CA ASP A 70 22.73 5.21 -17.31
C ASP A 70 21.68 5.67 -16.29
N VAL A 71 20.93 4.74 -15.72
CA VAL A 71 19.93 5.03 -14.70
C VAL A 71 20.57 5.51 -13.40
N ALA A 72 21.62 4.84 -12.93
CA ALA A 72 22.29 5.20 -11.69
C ALA A 72 23.03 6.55 -11.82
N ALA A 73 23.65 6.84 -12.97
CA ALA A 73 24.31 8.11 -13.27
C ALA A 73 23.31 9.26 -13.32
N GLY A 74 22.18 9.08 -14.00
CA GLY A 74 21.09 10.07 -14.04
C GLY A 74 20.57 10.44 -12.66
N LEU A 75 20.36 9.42 -11.78
CA LEU A 75 19.97 9.67 -10.40
C LEU A 75 21.03 10.45 -9.62
N LEU A 76 22.30 10.07 -9.75
CA LEU A 76 23.40 10.79 -9.10
C LEU A 76 23.46 12.26 -9.52
N GLU A 77 23.28 12.56 -10.81
CA GLU A 77 23.26 13.93 -11.32
C GLU A 77 22.08 14.73 -10.75
N GLU A 78 20.92 14.11 -10.62
CA GLU A 78 19.74 14.73 -10.00
C GLU A 78 19.95 15.00 -8.52
N LEU A 79 20.52 14.06 -7.78
CA LEU A 79 20.87 14.23 -6.36
C LEU A 79 21.90 15.36 -6.17
N ILE A 80 22.91 15.44 -7.03
CA ILE A 80 23.86 16.56 -7.04
C ILE A 80 23.13 17.88 -7.29
N GLY A 81 22.19 17.91 -8.24
CA GLY A 81 21.36 19.08 -8.50
C GLY A 81 20.49 19.50 -7.31
N MET A 82 19.91 18.55 -6.58
CA MET A 82 19.13 18.80 -5.35
C MET A 82 20.02 19.37 -4.24
N ALA A 83 21.17 18.74 -3.99
CA ALA A 83 22.15 19.21 -3.02
C ALA A 83 22.63 20.64 -3.32
N ARG A 84 22.83 20.96 -4.60
CA ARG A 84 23.21 22.30 -5.07
C ARG A 84 22.15 23.38 -4.79
N ARG A 85 20.86 22.97 -4.78
CA ARG A 85 19.74 23.84 -4.40
C ARG A 85 19.53 23.92 -2.89
N GLY A 86 20.41 23.32 -2.10
CA GLY A 86 20.35 23.36 -0.63
C GLY A 86 19.44 22.32 0.01
N THR A 87 18.97 21.31 -0.76
CA THR A 87 18.18 20.21 -0.22
C THR A 87 19.11 19.23 0.50
N ALA A 88 18.86 18.97 1.78
CA ALA A 88 19.58 17.94 2.53
C ALA A 88 19.24 16.55 1.97
N LEU A 89 20.27 15.78 1.62
CA LEU A 89 20.11 14.41 1.15
C LEU A 89 20.29 13.44 2.31
N ASP A 90 19.31 12.55 2.48
CA ASP A 90 19.38 11.43 3.41
C ASP A 90 19.06 10.10 2.70
N ALA A 91 19.29 8.99 3.39
CA ALA A 91 19.04 7.66 2.84
C ALA A 91 17.57 7.46 2.40
N THR A 92 16.63 8.05 3.13
CA THR A 92 15.18 7.93 2.86
C THR A 92 14.81 8.64 1.56
N ALA A 93 15.35 9.84 1.32
CA ALA A 93 15.13 10.58 0.09
C ALA A 93 15.68 9.83 -1.14
N VAL A 94 16.86 9.20 -1.00
CA VAL A 94 17.46 8.37 -2.05
C VAL A 94 16.65 7.12 -2.32
N GLU A 95 16.20 6.39 -1.30
CA GLU A 95 15.37 5.21 -1.45
C GLU A 95 14.02 5.54 -2.12
N GLN A 96 13.43 6.69 -1.81
CA GLN A 96 12.23 7.17 -2.49
C GLN A 96 12.49 7.50 -3.96
N ALA A 97 13.61 8.14 -4.28
CA ALA A 97 14.00 8.47 -5.65
C ALA A 97 14.28 7.21 -6.48
N ILE A 98 14.98 6.21 -5.92
CA ILE A 98 15.20 4.90 -6.55
C ILE A 98 13.86 4.20 -6.81
N GLY A 99 12.95 4.19 -5.85
CA GLY A 99 11.61 3.64 -6.01
C GLY A 99 10.78 4.34 -7.10
N LEU A 100 10.99 5.63 -7.31
CA LEU A 100 10.37 6.39 -8.40
C LEU A 100 10.98 6.04 -9.75
N LEU A 101 12.31 5.96 -9.85
CA LEU A 101 13.03 5.58 -11.06
C LEU A 101 12.72 4.15 -11.49
N GLY A 102 12.67 3.21 -10.57
CA GLY A 102 12.27 1.82 -10.86
C GLY A 102 10.90 1.74 -11.51
N ARG A 103 9.97 2.60 -11.13
CA ARG A 103 8.65 2.73 -11.76
C ARG A 103 8.70 3.35 -13.15
N LEU A 104 9.56 4.34 -13.36
CA LEU A 104 9.71 4.99 -14.68
C LEU A 104 10.42 4.10 -15.69
N THR A 105 11.38 3.28 -15.25
CA THR A 105 12.14 2.35 -16.12
C THR A 105 11.37 1.06 -16.42
N SER A 106 10.46 0.63 -15.54
CA SER A 106 9.56 -0.51 -15.80
C SER A 106 8.42 -0.20 -16.79
N GLY A 107 8.33 1.04 -17.26
CA GLY A 107 7.25 1.45 -18.18
C GLY A 107 5.89 1.52 -17.50
N GLU A 108 5.84 1.41 -16.17
CA GLU A 108 4.63 1.64 -15.41
C GLU A 108 4.26 3.12 -15.49
N ALA A 109 3.11 3.41 -16.06
CA ALA A 109 2.52 4.75 -16.01
C ALA A 109 2.55 5.27 -14.56
N PRO A 110 2.75 6.58 -14.33
CA PRO A 110 2.71 7.14 -12.98
C PRO A 110 1.43 6.66 -12.31
N THR A 111 1.58 5.98 -11.17
CA THR A 111 0.42 5.46 -10.43
C THR A 111 -0.54 6.59 -10.19
N GLU A 112 -1.74 6.45 -10.75
CA GLU A 112 -2.77 7.47 -10.69
C GLU A 112 -3.07 7.83 -9.24
N GLU A 113 -3.15 9.11 -8.96
CA GLU A 113 -3.51 9.61 -7.65
C GLU A 113 -4.94 9.18 -7.33
N ILE A 114 -5.12 8.48 -6.22
CA ILE A 114 -6.45 8.09 -5.76
C ILE A 114 -7.17 9.29 -5.19
N LEU A 115 -6.49 10.04 -4.33
CA LEU A 115 -7.06 11.17 -3.60
C LEU A 115 -5.97 12.19 -3.28
N SER A 116 -6.27 13.47 -3.52
CA SER A 116 -5.50 14.59 -2.97
C SER A 116 -6.19 15.10 -1.71
N ALA A 117 -5.55 14.92 -0.58
CA ALA A 117 -6.10 15.31 0.71
C ALA A 117 -5.10 16.16 1.50
N ARG A 118 -5.50 17.36 1.92
CA ARG A 118 -4.71 18.25 2.77
C ARG A 118 -3.28 18.50 2.26
N GLY A 119 -3.13 18.65 0.94
CA GLY A 119 -1.82 18.85 0.28
C GLY A 119 -0.96 17.59 0.16
N ARG A 120 -1.50 16.42 0.49
CA ARG A 120 -0.84 15.12 0.32
C ARG A 120 -1.55 14.30 -0.75
N SER A 121 -0.77 13.73 -1.66
CA SER A 121 -1.26 12.80 -2.67
C SER A 121 -1.27 11.38 -2.11
N ILE A 122 -2.42 10.73 -2.09
CA ILE A 122 -2.58 9.33 -1.74
C ILE A 122 -2.59 8.52 -3.02
N ARG A 123 -1.60 7.63 -3.16
CA ARG A 123 -1.42 6.76 -4.34
C ARG A 123 -0.87 5.40 -3.94
N PRO A 124 -1.06 4.36 -4.73
CA PRO A 124 -0.38 3.09 -4.53
C PRO A 124 1.14 3.28 -4.60
N LYS A 125 1.88 2.68 -3.67
CA LYS A 125 3.35 2.77 -3.59
C LYS A 125 4.04 1.49 -4.07
N THR A 126 3.31 0.39 -4.20
CA THR A 126 3.84 -0.92 -4.61
C THR A 126 2.95 -1.54 -5.70
N PRO A 127 3.47 -2.47 -6.52
CA PRO A 127 2.67 -3.19 -7.51
C PRO A 127 1.45 -3.90 -6.91
N GLY A 128 1.59 -4.51 -5.73
CA GLY A 128 0.47 -5.14 -5.02
C GLY A 128 -0.60 -4.15 -4.59
N GLN A 129 -0.21 -2.97 -4.11
CA GLN A 129 -1.16 -1.90 -3.80
C GLN A 129 -1.87 -1.38 -5.07
N LYS A 130 -1.15 -1.30 -6.20
CA LYS A 130 -1.74 -0.90 -7.49
C LYS A 130 -2.76 -1.93 -7.95
N ALA A 131 -2.41 -3.22 -7.94
CA ALA A 131 -3.33 -4.31 -8.30
C ALA A 131 -4.60 -4.28 -7.42
N TYR A 132 -4.44 -4.07 -6.12
CA TYR A 132 -5.55 -3.93 -5.16
C TYR A 132 -6.45 -2.72 -5.47
N THR A 133 -5.88 -1.56 -5.74
CA THR A 133 -6.68 -0.36 -6.07
C THR A 133 -7.38 -0.50 -7.41
N ASP A 134 -6.75 -1.14 -8.40
CA ASP A 134 -7.35 -1.45 -9.70
C ASP A 134 -8.51 -2.46 -9.55
N ALA A 135 -8.37 -3.46 -8.68
CA ALA A 135 -9.45 -4.38 -8.34
C ALA A 135 -10.64 -3.64 -7.74
N ILE A 136 -10.40 -2.71 -6.80
CA ILE A 136 -11.47 -1.86 -6.21
C ILE A 136 -12.17 -1.02 -7.30
N ASP A 137 -11.45 -0.58 -8.32
CA ASP A 137 -12.07 0.19 -9.41
C ASP A 137 -12.98 -0.69 -10.28
N ARG A 138 -12.58 -1.93 -10.55
CA ARG A 138 -13.33 -2.85 -11.43
C ARG A 138 -14.47 -3.58 -10.75
N ALA A 139 -14.19 -4.28 -9.64
CA ALA A 139 -15.12 -5.23 -9.04
C ALA A 139 -16.07 -4.59 -8.01
N THR A 140 -17.24 -5.16 -7.84
CA THR A 140 -18.23 -4.74 -6.83
C THR A 140 -17.82 -5.19 -5.42
N VAL A 141 -17.20 -6.37 -5.29
CA VAL A 141 -16.69 -6.88 -4.02
C VAL A 141 -15.21 -7.20 -4.13
N VAL A 142 -14.39 -6.64 -3.24
CA VAL A 142 -12.95 -6.88 -3.23
C VAL A 142 -12.49 -7.31 -1.85
N PHE A 143 -11.74 -8.40 -1.81
CA PHE A 143 -11.06 -8.89 -0.63
C PHE A 143 -9.57 -8.52 -0.69
N GLY A 144 -9.13 -7.60 0.18
CA GLY A 144 -7.72 -7.25 0.36
C GLY A 144 -7.13 -8.04 1.52
N ILE A 145 -6.43 -9.14 1.23
CA ILE A 145 -5.89 -10.07 2.22
C ILE A 145 -4.36 -9.97 2.24
N GLY A 146 -3.77 -9.75 3.40
CA GLY A 146 -2.32 -9.68 3.53
C GLY A 146 -1.84 -9.15 4.88
N PRO A 147 -0.52 -9.07 5.11
CA PRO A 147 0.04 -8.68 6.39
C PRO A 147 -0.39 -7.28 6.85
N ALA A 148 -0.37 -7.06 8.17
CA ALA A 148 -0.61 -5.73 8.75
C ALA A 148 0.41 -4.71 8.22
N GLY A 149 0.03 -3.42 8.21
CA GLY A 149 0.90 -2.34 7.76
C GLY A 149 1.08 -2.19 6.24
N THR A 150 0.47 -3.04 5.42
CA THR A 150 0.56 -2.95 3.94
C THR A 150 -0.34 -1.89 3.31
N GLY A 151 -1.12 -1.17 4.11
CA GLY A 151 -1.96 -0.04 3.66
C GLY A 151 -3.33 -0.42 3.11
N LYS A 152 -3.79 -1.67 3.24
CA LYS A 152 -5.06 -2.16 2.70
C LYS A 152 -6.26 -1.28 3.09
N THR A 153 -6.49 -1.11 4.37
CA THR A 153 -7.60 -0.31 4.90
C THR A 153 -7.48 1.15 4.52
N TYR A 154 -6.27 1.71 4.57
CA TYR A 154 -5.99 3.10 4.22
C TYR A 154 -6.30 3.39 2.74
N LEU A 155 -5.87 2.52 1.81
CA LEU A 155 -6.15 2.67 0.39
C LEU A 155 -7.64 2.46 0.06
N ALA A 156 -8.30 1.50 0.73
CA ALA A 156 -9.75 1.32 0.60
C ALA A 156 -10.53 2.56 1.04
N MET A 157 -10.10 3.20 2.14
CA MET A 157 -10.71 4.44 2.63
C MET A 157 -10.47 5.61 1.69
N ALA A 158 -9.28 5.74 1.10
CA ALA A 158 -8.99 6.75 0.10
C ALA A 158 -9.90 6.59 -1.15
N GLN A 159 -10.11 5.35 -1.59
CA GLN A 159 -11.05 5.05 -2.67
C GLN A 159 -12.50 5.39 -2.30
N ALA A 160 -12.90 5.11 -1.06
CA ALA A 160 -14.24 5.45 -0.57
C ALA A 160 -14.47 6.97 -0.53
N VAL A 161 -13.50 7.72 0.00
CA VAL A 161 -13.57 9.18 0.07
C VAL A 161 -13.60 9.80 -1.34
N ARG A 162 -12.76 9.31 -2.26
CA ARG A 162 -12.76 9.74 -3.67
C ARG A 162 -14.16 9.60 -4.29
N ARG A 163 -14.77 8.41 -4.14
CA ARG A 163 -16.09 8.11 -4.72
C ARG A 163 -17.23 8.87 -4.05
N LEU A 164 -17.09 9.18 -2.76
CA LEU A 164 -18.04 10.07 -2.08
C LEU A 164 -17.94 11.51 -2.61
N LEU A 165 -16.72 12.02 -2.76
CA LEU A 165 -16.49 13.38 -3.27
C LEU A 165 -16.88 13.52 -4.74
N SER A 166 -16.71 12.49 -5.57
CA SER A 166 -17.17 12.46 -6.97
C SER A 166 -18.68 12.24 -7.11
N GLY A 167 -19.38 11.88 -6.04
CA GLY A 167 -20.81 11.59 -6.06
C GLY A 167 -21.17 10.20 -6.64
N GLU A 168 -20.20 9.32 -6.84
CA GLU A 168 -20.44 7.94 -7.27
C GLU A 168 -21.20 7.12 -6.22
N VAL A 169 -20.95 7.42 -4.93
CA VAL A 169 -21.69 6.86 -3.79
C VAL A 169 -22.26 7.99 -2.94
N ARG A 170 -23.32 7.69 -2.22
CA ARG A 170 -23.99 8.67 -1.33
C ARG A 170 -23.48 8.62 0.10
N ARG A 171 -22.85 7.51 0.49
CA ARG A 171 -22.30 7.35 1.85
C ARG A 171 -21.18 6.34 1.91
N ILE A 172 -20.40 6.46 2.98
CA ILE A 172 -19.37 5.52 3.38
C ILE A 172 -19.83 4.82 4.66
N VAL A 173 -19.72 3.48 4.70
CA VAL A 173 -19.99 2.69 5.89
C VAL A 173 -18.73 1.92 6.25
N LEU A 174 -18.11 2.26 7.37
CA LEU A 174 -16.95 1.59 7.92
C LEU A 174 -17.38 0.69 9.06
N THR A 175 -17.05 -0.58 8.97
CA THR A 175 -17.42 -1.55 10.00
C THR A 175 -16.27 -2.47 10.35
N ARG A 176 -16.26 -2.90 11.60
CA ARG A 176 -15.24 -3.79 12.16
C ARG A 176 -15.91 -4.77 13.12
N PRO A 177 -15.51 -6.08 13.13
CA PRO A 177 -15.97 -6.98 14.16
C PRO A 177 -15.46 -6.51 15.53
N ALA A 178 -16.35 -6.46 16.52
CA ALA A 178 -15.95 -6.27 17.89
C ALA A 178 -15.50 -7.62 18.44
N VAL A 179 -14.19 -7.82 18.52
CA VAL A 179 -13.58 -9.01 19.13
C VAL A 179 -12.93 -8.60 20.44
N GLU A 180 -13.23 -9.32 21.49
CA GLU A 180 -12.57 -9.17 22.79
C GLU A 180 -11.16 -9.78 22.67
N ALA A 181 -10.17 -8.98 22.29
CA ALA A 181 -8.76 -9.40 22.28
C ALA A 181 -8.25 -9.57 23.73
N GLY A 182 -8.64 -10.67 24.37
CA GLY A 182 -8.17 -11.04 25.70
C GLY A 182 -8.74 -10.21 26.87
N GLU A 183 -9.39 -9.07 26.60
CA GLU A 183 -10.09 -8.25 27.60
C GLU A 183 -11.59 -8.37 27.39
N ASN A 184 -12.31 -8.88 28.39
CA ASN A 184 -13.76 -8.93 28.36
C ASN A 184 -14.35 -7.52 28.34
N LEU A 185 -15.02 -7.13 27.24
CA LEU A 185 -15.76 -5.86 27.11
C LEU A 185 -16.69 -5.60 28.32
N GLY A 186 -17.07 -6.66 29.04
CA GLY A 186 -17.84 -6.59 30.27
C GLY A 186 -17.17 -5.82 31.43
N PHE A 187 -15.84 -5.75 31.46
CA PHE A 187 -15.08 -5.08 32.53
C PHE A 187 -14.81 -3.60 32.30
N LEU A 188 -14.99 -3.08 31.09
CA LEU A 188 -14.83 -1.66 30.82
C LEU A 188 -16.06 -0.88 31.33
N PRO A 189 -15.89 0.23 32.10
CA PRO A 189 -17.00 1.11 32.51
C PRO A 189 -17.54 1.88 31.28
N GLY A 190 -18.84 2.18 31.27
CA GLY A 190 -19.48 2.98 30.25
C GLY A 190 -20.54 2.23 29.41
N SER A 191 -21.16 2.95 28.49
CA SER A 191 -22.12 2.38 27.53
C SER A 191 -21.45 1.41 26.57
N LEU A 192 -22.24 0.60 25.86
CA LEU A 192 -21.69 -0.31 24.82
C LEU A 192 -20.90 0.49 23.75
N THR A 193 -21.36 1.67 23.41
CA THR A 193 -20.71 2.57 22.46
C THR A 193 -19.33 3.01 22.96
N ASP A 194 -19.21 3.40 24.24
CA ASP A 194 -17.94 3.82 24.86
C ASP A 194 -16.90 2.69 24.88
N LYS A 195 -17.38 1.44 25.00
CA LYS A 195 -16.52 0.25 25.02
C LYS A 195 -15.99 -0.15 23.64
N ILE A 196 -16.72 0.18 22.60
CA ILE A 196 -16.39 -0.18 21.21
C ILE A 196 -15.55 0.94 20.54
N ASP A 197 -15.69 2.19 21.00
CA ASP A 197 -15.01 3.35 20.43
C ASP A 197 -13.48 3.18 20.26
N PRO A 198 -12.73 2.60 21.21
CA PRO A 198 -11.29 2.37 21.03
C PRO A 198 -10.94 1.51 19.82
N TYR A 199 -11.79 0.54 19.47
CA TYR A 199 -11.56 -0.35 18.31
C TYR A 199 -11.86 0.33 16.98
N LEU A 200 -12.66 1.38 16.99
CA LEU A 200 -13.03 2.16 15.81
C LEU A 200 -12.12 3.38 15.61
N ARG A 201 -11.34 3.77 16.63
CA ARG A 201 -10.45 4.94 16.60
C ARG A 201 -9.50 4.97 15.39
N PRO A 202 -8.83 3.87 14.98
CA PRO A 202 -7.98 3.87 13.80
C PRO A 202 -8.72 4.25 12.49
N LEU A 203 -10.00 3.95 12.40
CA LEU A 203 -10.83 4.33 11.24
C LEU A 203 -11.14 5.83 11.25
N TYR A 204 -11.40 6.41 12.43
CA TYR A 204 -11.59 7.87 12.56
C TYR A 204 -10.30 8.63 12.24
N ASP A 205 -9.16 8.14 12.72
CA ASP A 205 -7.86 8.77 12.47
C ASP A 205 -7.54 8.80 10.97
N ALA A 206 -7.76 7.68 10.27
CA ALA A 206 -7.55 7.61 8.83
C ALA A 206 -8.51 8.51 8.04
N LEU A 207 -9.79 8.63 8.45
CA LEU A 207 -10.73 9.61 7.86
C LEU A 207 -10.27 11.05 8.09
N GLY A 208 -9.74 11.34 9.28
CA GLY A 208 -9.21 12.65 9.63
C GLY A 208 -7.99 13.07 8.82
N ASP A 209 -7.21 12.09 8.31
CA ASP A 209 -6.11 12.35 7.38
C ASP A 209 -6.61 12.72 5.96
N MET A 210 -7.78 12.24 5.58
CA MET A 210 -8.32 12.31 4.22
C MET A 210 -9.35 13.42 4.02
N LEU A 211 -10.02 13.83 5.07
CA LEU A 211 -11.08 14.83 5.04
C LEU A 211 -10.70 16.07 5.85
N ASP A 212 -11.35 17.18 5.54
CA ASP A 212 -11.23 18.40 6.33
C ASP A 212 -11.74 18.16 7.77
N PRO A 213 -11.00 18.57 8.81
CA PRO A 213 -11.41 18.44 10.21
C PRO A 213 -12.79 19.03 10.53
N GLU A 214 -13.20 20.08 9.81
CA GLU A 214 -14.52 20.68 9.99
C GLU A 214 -15.63 19.94 9.22
N ALA A 215 -15.28 19.24 8.13
CA ALA A 215 -16.23 18.50 7.30
C ALA A 215 -16.58 17.14 7.90
N LEU A 216 -15.60 16.42 8.46
CA LEU A 216 -15.81 15.07 8.98
C LEU A 216 -16.93 14.97 10.02
N PRO A 217 -16.99 15.83 11.08
CA PRO A 217 -18.08 15.78 12.05
C PRO A 217 -19.45 16.03 11.42
N LYS A 218 -19.53 16.93 10.42
CA LYS A 218 -20.78 17.25 9.71
C LYS A 218 -21.25 16.06 8.87
N LEU A 219 -20.34 15.38 8.16
CA LEU A 219 -20.65 14.20 7.36
C LEU A 219 -21.11 13.03 8.24
N MET A 220 -20.50 12.87 9.41
CA MET A 220 -20.92 11.86 10.39
C MET A 220 -22.31 12.19 10.99
N ALA A 221 -22.54 13.43 11.40
CA ALA A 221 -23.83 13.85 11.93
C ALA A 221 -24.97 13.72 10.89
N ALA A 222 -24.66 13.90 9.61
CA ALA A 222 -25.60 13.70 8.50
C ALA A 222 -25.81 12.23 8.13
N GLY A 223 -25.04 11.30 8.70
CA GLY A 223 -25.06 9.88 8.32
C GLY A 223 -24.47 9.59 6.93
N THR A 224 -23.76 10.54 6.35
CA THR A 224 -23.02 10.37 5.09
C THR A 224 -21.79 9.50 5.30
N ILE A 225 -21.16 9.62 6.45
CA ILE A 225 -20.10 8.69 6.91
C ILE A 225 -20.57 8.06 8.20
N GLU A 226 -20.57 6.73 8.21
CA GLU A 226 -20.95 5.93 9.37
C GLU A 226 -19.80 5.02 9.75
N VAL A 227 -19.42 5.02 11.04
CA VAL A 227 -18.46 4.08 11.61
C VAL A 227 -19.18 3.31 12.70
N ALA A 228 -19.33 2.00 12.53
CA ALA A 228 -20.16 1.19 13.42
C ALA A 228 -19.64 -0.25 13.53
N PRO A 229 -19.89 -0.93 14.66
CA PRO A 229 -19.60 -2.36 14.79
C PRO A 229 -20.37 -3.20 13.78
N LEU A 230 -19.75 -4.31 13.35
CA LEU A 230 -20.34 -5.24 12.38
C LEU A 230 -21.76 -5.73 12.79
N ALA A 231 -22.00 -5.90 14.08
CA ALA A 231 -23.31 -6.33 14.59
C ALA A 231 -24.45 -5.38 14.19
N TYR A 232 -24.17 -4.08 14.00
CA TYR A 232 -25.16 -3.07 13.64
C TYR A 232 -25.54 -3.09 12.14
N MET A 233 -24.86 -3.91 11.36
CA MET A 233 -25.19 -4.13 9.94
C MET A 233 -26.36 -5.10 9.76
N ARG A 234 -26.71 -5.84 10.81
CA ARG A 234 -27.75 -6.88 10.72
C ARG A 234 -29.11 -6.30 10.34
N GLY A 235 -29.78 -6.91 9.36
CA GLY A 235 -31.12 -6.51 8.91
C GLY A 235 -31.15 -5.27 8.02
N ARG A 236 -30.02 -4.70 7.69
CA ARG A 236 -29.91 -3.52 6.81
C ARG A 236 -29.73 -3.93 5.35
N THR A 237 -30.08 -3.04 4.44
CA THR A 237 -29.67 -3.05 3.04
C THR A 237 -28.96 -1.73 2.75
N LEU A 238 -27.72 -1.80 2.30
CA LEU A 238 -26.85 -0.64 2.09
C LEU A 238 -26.82 -0.33 0.61
N ASN A 239 -27.66 0.60 0.16
CA ASN A 239 -27.68 1.09 -1.23
C ASN A 239 -26.79 2.30 -1.41
N ASP A 240 -26.31 2.53 -2.63
CA ASP A 240 -25.50 3.69 -3.03
C ASP A 240 -24.34 3.97 -2.05
N SER A 241 -23.71 2.92 -1.54
CA SER A 241 -22.76 2.99 -0.43
C SER A 241 -21.41 2.39 -0.79
N PHE A 242 -20.33 2.97 -0.31
CA PHE A 242 -19.04 2.32 -0.24
C PHE A 242 -18.86 1.72 1.17
N ILE A 243 -18.75 0.41 1.24
CA ILE A 243 -18.78 -0.32 2.51
C ILE A 243 -17.42 -0.97 2.73
N ILE A 244 -16.82 -0.73 3.89
CA ILE A 244 -15.53 -1.35 4.26
C ILE A 244 -15.75 -2.19 5.51
N LEU A 245 -15.40 -3.49 5.42
CA LEU A 245 -15.26 -4.37 6.57
C LEU A 245 -13.77 -4.54 6.87
N ASP A 246 -13.33 -3.93 7.94
CA ASP A 246 -11.94 -4.01 8.41
C ASP A 246 -11.76 -5.14 9.44
N GLU A 247 -10.54 -5.70 9.54
CA GLU A 247 -10.17 -6.82 10.41
C GLU A 247 -11.08 -8.05 10.23
N ALA A 248 -11.42 -8.35 8.99
CA ALA A 248 -12.40 -9.39 8.64
C ALA A 248 -11.98 -10.81 9.03
N GLN A 249 -10.68 -11.07 9.29
CA GLN A 249 -10.21 -12.34 9.84
C GLN A 249 -10.86 -12.67 11.18
N ASN A 250 -11.34 -11.65 11.89
CA ASN A 250 -12.01 -11.76 13.18
C ASN A 250 -13.54 -11.89 13.05
N THR A 251 -14.05 -12.20 11.85
CA THR A 251 -15.44 -12.57 11.64
C THR A 251 -15.62 -14.09 11.67
N THR A 252 -16.72 -14.57 12.21
CA THR A 252 -17.16 -15.95 11.99
C THR A 252 -17.73 -16.11 10.59
N VAL A 253 -17.86 -17.33 10.10
CA VAL A 253 -18.51 -17.64 8.80
C VAL A 253 -19.93 -17.06 8.72
N GLY A 254 -20.69 -17.15 9.82
CA GLY A 254 -22.04 -16.59 9.91
C GLY A 254 -22.07 -15.07 9.84
N GLN A 255 -21.09 -14.39 10.47
CA GLN A 255 -20.95 -12.93 10.42
C GLN A 255 -20.52 -12.45 9.03
N MET A 256 -19.57 -13.11 8.38
CA MET A 256 -19.18 -12.81 7.00
C MET A 256 -20.38 -12.96 6.05
N LYS A 257 -21.11 -14.06 6.12
CA LYS A 257 -22.34 -14.26 5.33
C LYS A 257 -23.38 -13.17 5.61
N MET A 258 -23.61 -12.85 6.89
CA MET A 258 -24.53 -11.78 7.28
C MET A 258 -24.12 -10.44 6.66
N PHE A 259 -22.84 -10.11 6.69
CA PHE A 259 -22.31 -8.86 6.15
C PHE A 259 -22.45 -8.77 4.62
N LEU A 260 -21.98 -9.77 3.89
CA LEU A 260 -22.03 -9.78 2.42
C LEU A 260 -23.46 -9.67 1.88
N THR A 261 -24.44 -10.19 2.62
CA THR A 261 -25.88 -10.05 2.27
C THR A 261 -26.45 -8.65 2.58
N ARG A 262 -25.65 -7.69 3.04
CA ARG A 262 -26.04 -6.27 3.22
C ARG A 262 -25.84 -5.44 1.95
N LEU A 263 -25.09 -5.96 0.99
CA LEU A 263 -24.84 -5.27 -0.28
C LEU A 263 -26.16 -4.95 -0.98
N GLY A 264 -26.36 -3.67 -1.25
CA GLY A 264 -27.51 -3.14 -1.98
C GLY A 264 -27.13 -2.61 -3.36
N PHE A 265 -28.11 -2.10 -4.08
CA PHE A 265 -27.88 -1.55 -5.42
C PHE A 265 -26.94 -0.34 -5.38
N GLY A 266 -26.09 -0.20 -6.42
CA GLY A 266 -25.17 0.92 -6.54
C GLY A 266 -24.09 0.98 -5.47
N SER A 267 -23.84 -0.14 -4.76
CA SER A 267 -22.87 -0.19 -3.68
C SER A 267 -21.64 -1.01 -4.04
N LYS A 268 -20.53 -0.71 -3.38
CA LYS A 268 -19.25 -1.42 -3.46
C LYS A 268 -18.84 -1.87 -2.06
N VAL A 269 -18.29 -3.08 -1.98
CA VAL A 269 -17.79 -3.67 -0.72
C VAL A 269 -16.31 -3.94 -0.84
N VAL A 270 -15.56 -3.49 0.15
CA VAL A 270 -14.15 -3.86 0.34
C VAL A 270 -14.00 -4.53 1.69
N VAL A 271 -13.42 -5.71 1.68
CA VAL A 271 -13.14 -6.50 2.89
C VAL A 271 -11.63 -6.53 3.09
N THR A 272 -11.13 -6.04 4.21
CA THR A 272 -9.70 -6.05 4.54
C THR A 272 -9.42 -6.97 5.72
N GLY A 273 -8.28 -7.67 5.67
CA GLY A 273 -7.90 -8.56 6.76
C GLY A 273 -6.49 -9.13 6.63
N ASP A 274 -6.06 -9.73 7.74
CA ASP A 274 -4.78 -10.45 7.84
C ASP A 274 -5.05 -11.87 8.37
N ALA A 275 -4.94 -12.86 7.49
CA ALA A 275 -5.21 -14.26 7.84
C ALA A 275 -4.25 -14.83 8.90
N SER A 276 -3.13 -14.14 9.21
CA SER A 276 -2.18 -14.53 10.26
C SER A 276 -2.56 -14.00 11.66
N GLN A 277 -3.50 -13.04 11.75
CA GLN A 277 -3.87 -12.35 12.99
C GLN A 277 -5.33 -12.66 13.39
N ILE A 278 -5.64 -13.94 13.59
CA ILE A 278 -7.00 -14.37 13.97
C ILE A 278 -7.10 -14.41 15.50
N ASP A 279 -7.94 -13.53 16.06
CA ASP A 279 -8.22 -13.41 17.50
C ASP A 279 -9.52 -14.12 17.92
N LEU A 280 -10.13 -14.91 17.01
CA LEU A 280 -11.33 -15.68 17.32
C LEU A 280 -11.01 -16.81 18.32
N PRO A 281 -11.98 -17.18 19.21
CA PRO A 281 -11.84 -18.36 20.04
C PRO A 281 -11.50 -19.59 19.19
N GLY A 282 -10.59 -20.45 19.66
CA GLY A 282 -10.05 -21.58 18.89
C GLY A 282 -11.07 -22.62 18.38
N SER A 283 -12.33 -22.55 18.85
CA SER A 283 -13.45 -23.36 18.36
C SER A 283 -14.18 -22.75 17.15
N GLN A 284 -13.81 -21.52 16.74
CA GLN A 284 -14.51 -20.82 15.66
C GLN A 284 -13.58 -20.65 14.43
N THR A 285 -14.15 -20.93 13.27
CA THR A 285 -13.47 -20.73 11.98
C THR A 285 -13.66 -19.30 11.49
N SER A 286 -12.57 -18.66 11.07
CA SER A 286 -12.63 -17.34 10.46
C SER A 286 -13.42 -17.37 9.15
N GLY A 287 -14.37 -16.42 9.02
CA GLY A 287 -15.12 -16.21 7.78
C GLY A 287 -14.22 -15.86 6.61
N LEU A 288 -13.14 -15.11 6.87
CA LEU A 288 -12.17 -14.74 5.85
C LEU A 288 -11.42 -15.96 5.29
N SER A 289 -11.13 -16.96 6.13
CA SER A 289 -10.38 -18.16 5.72
C SER A 289 -11.16 -19.09 4.77
N VAL A 290 -12.47 -18.98 4.71
CA VAL A 290 -13.31 -19.88 3.90
C VAL A 290 -13.98 -19.19 2.72
N VAL A 291 -14.04 -17.86 2.73
CA VAL A 291 -14.81 -17.09 1.75
C VAL A 291 -14.23 -17.21 0.34
N GLU A 292 -12.92 -17.28 0.18
CA GLU A 292 -12.26 -17.44 -1.12
C GLU A 292 -12.64 -18.75 -1.80
N ASN A 293 -12.70 -19.87 -1.03
CA ASN A 293 -13.13 -21.16 -1.57
C ASN A 293 -14.60 -21.18 -2.01
N ILE A 294 -15.41 -20.25 -1.50
CA ILE A 294 -16.86 -20.20 -1.79
C ILE A 294 -17.16 -19.21 -2.92
N LEU A 295 -16.45 -18.09 -2.97
CA LEU A 295 -16.77 -16.96 -3.84
C LEU A 295 -15.71 -16.70 -4.93
N GLY A 296 -14.58 -17.42 -4.94
CA GLY A 296 -13.47 -17.16 -5.85
C GLY A 296 -13.79 -17.32 -7.34
N ASP A 297 -14.82 -18.11 -7.67
CA ASP A 297 -15.26 -18.33 -9.06
C ASP A 297 -16.44 -17.41 -9.47
N ILE A 298 -16.79 -16.43 -8.65
CA ILE A 298 -17.90 -15.51 -8.95
C ILE A 298 -17.36 -14.28 -9.66
N ASP A 299 -17.88 -13.97 -10.85
CA ASP A 299 -17.59 -12.73 -11.54
C ASP A 299 -17.92 -11.51 -10.65
N ASP A 300 -17.13 -10.43 -10.80
CA ASP A 300 -17.30 -9.19 -10.03
C ASP A 300 -16.94 -9.29 -8.52
N ILE A 301 -16.29 -10.40 -8.11
CA ILE A 301 -15.63 -10.59 -6.81
C ILE A 301 -14.14 -10.83 -7.04
N GLU A 302 -13.29 -10.00 -6.45
CA GLU A 302 -11.83 -10.13 -6.60
C GLU A 302 -11.14 -10.35 -5.24
N PHE A 303 -10.10 -11.20 -5.26
CA PHE A 303 -9.23 -11.48 -4.12
C PHE A 303 -7.81 -10.98 -4.44
N CYS A 304 -7.23 -10.16 -3.53
CA CYS A 304 -5.92 -9.51 -3.69
C CYS A 304 -5.01 -9.75 -2.47
#